data_8e6051f5619a8da7bc51ec1a056e9b85
#
_entry.id   8e6051f5619a8da7bc51ec1a056e9b85
#
_cell.length_a   1.000
_cell.length_b   1.000
_cell.length_c   1.000
_cell.angle_alpha   90.00
_cell.angle_beta   90.00
_cell.angle_gamma   90.00
#
_symmetry.space_group_name_H-M   'P 1'
#
loop_
_entity.id
_entity.type
_entity.pdbx_description
1 polymer ?
#
loop_
_entity_poly.entity_id
_entity_poly.type
_entity_poly.pdbx_seq_one_letter_code
_entity_poly.pdbx_strand_id
1 'polypeptide(L)'
;MSNQPLSQSKTRREQSRRIQNLKSKIIDYGRLVRFSHTVFALPFAMSSVALAWPKHPVTLRALFWILVAMVGARSAAMGFNRLADRRFDARNPRTKQWELPQGKVKIWEAIALTGIAALIFVIAAYKLNWICFVLSPVALAIVFFYSLTKRFTWASHLFLGLAL
;
A
#
# COMPACT_ATOMS: atom_id res chain seq x y z
N MET A 1 -24.09 15.71 46.75
CA MET A 1 -22.88 14.94 47.07
C MET A 1 -22.67 13.89 46.00
N SER A 2 -21.51 13.89 45.36
CA SER A 2 -20.84 12.91 44.50
C SER A 2 -21.55 12.34 43.23
N ASN A 3 -21.64 13.17 42.19
CA ASN A 3 -21.94 12.71 40.80
C ASN A 3 -20.65 12.50 39.94
N GLN A 4 -19.48 12.43 40.58
CA GLN A 4 -18.19 12.35 39.88
C GLN A 4 -17.75 10.98 39.35
N PRO A 5 -18.04 9.79 39.94
CA PRO A 5 -17.46 8.53 39.47
C PRO A 5 -18.09 7.99 38.19
N LEU A 6 -19.38 8.28 37.92
CA LEU A 6 -20.09 7.75 36.75
C LEU A 6 -19.71 8.46 35.44
N SER A 7 -19.40 9.74 35.47
CA SER A 7 -18.95 10.54 34.31
C SER A 7 -17.57 10.08 33.83
N GLN A 8 -16.61 9.90 34.74
CA GLN A 8 -15.26 9.47 34.42
C GLN A 8 -15.22 8.03 33.82
N SER A 9 -16.09 7.14 34.34
CA SER A 9 -16.16 5.76 33.82
C SER A 9 -16.72 5.70 32.39
N LYS A 10 -17.71 6.54 32.07
CA LYS A 10 -18.26 6.68 30.70
C LYS A 10 -17.21 7.21 29.73
N THR A 11 -16.49 8.27 30.10
CA THR A 11 -15.43 8.86 29.26
C THR A 11 -14.29 7.87 28.99
N ARG A 12 -13.85 7.11 30.01
CA ARG A 12 -12.85 6.06 29.84
C ARG A 12 -13.32 4.95 28.88
N ARG A 13 -14.58 4.52 28.99
CA ARG A 13 -15.15 3.49 28.09
C ARG A 13 -15.26 3.98 26.65
N GLU A 14 -15.65 5.23 26.44
CA GLU A 14 -15.69 5.84 25.10
C GLU A 14 -14.30 5.99 24.51
N GLN A 15 -13.33 6.40 25.28
CA GLN A 15 -11.95 6.52 24.87
C GLN A 15 -11.34 5.15 24.51
N SER A 16 -11.62 4.11 25.31
CA SER A 16 -11.20 2.74 24.99
C SER A 16 -11.84 2.22 23.70
N ARG A 17 -13.14 2.46 23.48
CA ARG A 17 -13.83 2.10 22.24
C ARG A 17 -13.24 2.83 21.02
N ARG A 18 -12.93 4.12 21.12
CA ARG A 18 -12.27 4.90 20.05
C ARG A 18 -10.90 4.33 19.71
N ILE A 19 -10.10 4.01 20.73
CA ILE A 19 -8.76 3.41 20.53
C ILE A 19 -8.87 2.03 19.86
N GLN A 20 -9.82 1.19 20.29
CA GLN A 20 -10.05 -0.12 19.66
C GLN A 20 -10.50 0.02 18.20
N ASN A 21 -11.39 0.97 17.90
CA ASN A 21 -11.84 1.24 16.54
C ASN A 21 -10.70 1.76 15.65
N LEU A 22 -9.81 2.60 16.17
CA LEU A 22 -8.63 3.07 15.44
C LEU A 22 -7.65 1.93 15.16
N LYS A 23 -7.37 1.09 16.16
CA LYS A 23 -6.50 -0.08 15.98
C LYS A 23 -7.04 -1.05 14.93
N SER A 24 -8.36 -1.35 14.97
CA SER A 24 -8.96 -2.23 13.97
C SER A 24 -8.86 -1.65 12.56
N LYS A 25 -9.12 -0.35 12.37
CA LYS A 25 -8.97 0.31 11.08
C LYS A 25 -7.53 0.29 10.54
N ILE A 26 -6.54 0.54 11.37
CA ILE A 26 -5.13 0.46 10.98
C ILE A 26 -4.78 -0.95 10.49
N ILE A 27 -5.26 -1.97 11.18
CA ILE A 27 -5.07 -3.38 10.80
C ILE A 27 -5.76 -3.66 9.45
N ASP A 28 -6.99 -3.17 9.26
CA ASP A 28 -7.75 -3.36 8.02
C ASP A 28 -7.05 -2.66 6.83
N TYR A 29 -6.49 -1.47 7.02
CA TYR A 29 -5.68 -0.79 6.00
C TYR A 29 -4.39 -1.55 5.68
N GLY A 30 -3.69 -2.06 6.70
CA GLY A 30 -2.50 -2.90 6.52
C GLY A 30 -2.80 -4.20 5.75
N ARG A 31 -3.96 -4.81 6.01
CA ARG A 31 -4.46 -5.99 5.28
C ARG A 31 -4.85 -5.66 3.85
N LEU A 32 -5.49 -4.50 3.61
CA LEU A 32 -5.87 -4.04 2.28
C LEU A 32 -4.65 -3.97 1.35
N VAL A 33 -3.55 -3.37 1.82
CA VAL A 33 -2.30 -3.25 1.04
C VAL A 33 -1.38 -4.47 1.17
N ARG A 34 -1.81 -5.51 1.91
CA ARG A 34 -1.02 -6.71 2.19
C ARG A 34 0.41 -6.39 2.64
N PHE A 35 0.53 -5.59 3.67
CA PHE A 35 1.82 -5.09 4.17
C PHE A 35 2.85 -6.22 4.40
N SER A 36 2.41 -7.39 4.89
CA SER A 36 3.28 -8.57 5.06
C SER A 36 3.96 -9.02 3.76
N HIS A 37 3.29 -8.87 2.60
CA HIS A 37 3.90 -9.17 1.30
C HIS A 37 4.92 -8.12 0.84
N THR A 38 4.91 -6.92 1.41
CA THR A 38 5.93 -5.90 1.14
C THR A 38 7.28 -6.32 1.70
N VAL A 39 7.30 -7.06 2.81
CA VAL A 39 8.51 -7.61 3.41
C VAL A 39 9.22 -8.57 2.43
N PHE A 40 8.50 -9.34 1.62
CA PHE A 40 9.09 -10.20 0.60
C PHE A 40 9.80 -9.45 -0.54
N ALA A 41 9.50 -8.17 -0.75
CA ALA A 41 10.19 -7.35 -1.74
C ALA A 41 11.53 -6.79 -1.21
N LEU A 42 11.74 -6.78 0.12
CA LEU A 42 12.97 -6.29 0.74
C LEU A 42 14.24 -6.98 0.23
N PRO A 43 14.33 -8.33 0.17
CA PRO A 43 15.52 -9.01 -0.34
C PRO A 43 15.90 -8.58 -1.75
N PHE A 44 14.92 -8.37 -2.63
CA PHE A 44 15.16 -7.93 -4.01
C PHE A 44 15.69 -6.50 -4.06
N ALA A 45 15.11 -5.58 -3.28
CA ALA A 45 15.60 -4.22 -3.16
C ALA A 45 17.02 -4.18 -2.58
N MET A 46 17.29 -4.96 -1.55
CA MET A 46 18.63 -5.06 -0.95
C MET A 46 19.65 -5.69 -1.89
N SER A 47 19.27 -6.71 -2.65
CA SER A 47 20.13 -7.32 -3.67
C SER A 47 20.50 -6.30 -4.76
N SER A 48 19.55 -5.49 -5.22
CA SER A 48 19.80 -4.42 -6.19
C SER A 48 20.77 -3.38 -5.65
N VAL A 49 20.62 -2.99 -4.37
CA VAL A 49 21.54 -2.08 -3.68
C VAL A 49 22.94 -2.70 -3.58
N ALA A 50 23.04 -3.98 -3.20
CA ALA A 50 24.31 -4.70 -3.07
C ALA A 50 25.05 -4.80 -4.42
N LEU A 51 24.33 -5.07 -5.50
CA LEU A 51 24.90 -5.11 -6.86
C LEU A 51 25.37 -3.75 -7.36
N ALA A 52 24.70 -2.67 -6.98
CA ALA A 52 25.08 -1.30 -7.35
C ALA A 52 26.26 -0.77 -6.52
N TRP A 53 26.44 -1.29 -5.31
CA TRP A 53 27.40 -0.80 -4.30
C TRP A 53 28.83 -0.62 -4.82
N PRO A 54 29.43 -1.57 -5.56
CA PRO A 54 30.82 -1.45 -6.02
C PRO A 54 31.06 -0.27 -6.96
N LYS A 55 30.03 0.15 -7.72
CA LYS A 55 30.14 1.26 -8.68
C LYS A 55 29.58 2.57 -8.12
N HIS A 56 28.58 2.49 -7.29
CA HIS A 56 27.87 3.62 -6.71
C HIS A 56 27.55 3.36 -5.23
N PRO A 57 28.39 3.80 -4.30
CA PRO A 57 28.14 3.62 -2.87
C PRO A 57 26.84 4.31 -2.46
N VAL A 58 25.93 3.52 -1.91
CA VAL A 58 24.58 3.98 -1.53
C VAL A 58 24.65 4.57 -0.12
N THR A 59 24.29 5.84 0.03
CA THR A 59 24.20 6.48 1.35
C THR A 59 23.00 5.96 2.14
N LEU A 60 23.06 6.04 3.48
CA LEU A 60 21.91 5.68 4.34
C LEU A 60 20.65 6.48 3.97
N ARG A 61 20.80 7.74 3.58
CA ARG A 61 19.71 8.57 3.08
C ARG A 61 19.06 7.99 1.82
N ALA A 62 19.88 7.55 0.85
CA ALA A 62 19.38 6.93 -0.37
C ALA A 62 18.69 5.60 -0.07
N LEU A 63 19.28 4.77 0.80
CA LEU A 63 18.66 3.52 1.25
C LEU A 63 17.28 3.75 1.89
N PHE A 64 17.15 4.74 2.76
CA PHE A 64 15.87 5.12 3.36
C PHE A 64 14.84 5.46 2.28
N TRP A 65 15.18 6.30 1.30
CA TRP A 65 14.25 6.69 0.24
C TRP A 65 13.92 5.54 -0.72
N ILE A 66 14.85 4.62 -0.97
CA ILE A 66 14.59 3.38 -1.73
C ILE A 66 13.52 2.54 -1.01
N LEU A 67 13.64 2.36 0.30
CA LEU A 67 12.66 1.60 1.09
C LEU A 67 11.29 2.30 1.09
N VAL A 68 11.25 3.62 1.25
CA VAL A 68 10.01 4.40 1.20
C VAL A 68 9.36 4.29 -0.19
N ALA A 69 10.16 4.41 -1.26
CA ALA A 69 9.67 4.25 -2.63
C ALA A 69 9.08 2.84 -2.86
N MET A 70 9.78 1.81 -2.42
CA MET A 70 9.32 0.42 -2.53
C MET A 70 7.98 0.20 -1.81
N VAL A 71 7.87 0.66 -0.56
CA VAL A 71 6.64 0.54 0.24
C VAL A 71 5.51 1.33 -0.41
N GLY A 72 5.78 2.56 -0.85
CA GLY A 72 4.81 3.44 -1.51
C GLY A 72 4.28 2.85 -2.82
N ALA A 73 5.17 2.44 -3.73
CA ALA A 73 4.80 1.84 -5.01
C ALA A 73 3.97 0.57 -4.81
N ARG A 74 4.40 -0.31 -3.90
CA ARG A 74 3.70 -1.57 -3.64
C ARG A 74 2.35 -1.35 -3.00
N SER A 75 2.25 -0.43 -2.05
CA SER A 75 0.97 -0.08 -1.41
C SER A 75 -0.01 0.53 -2.42
N ALA A 76 0.46 1.43 -3.30
CA ALA A 76 -0.34 2.00 -4.39
C ALA A 76 -0.81 0.90 -5.36
N ALA A 77 0.09 0.00 -5.79
CA ALA A 77 -0.22 -1.13 -6.66
C ALA A 77 -1.31 -2.03 -6.07
N MET A 78 -1.16 -2.42 -4.81
CA MET A 78 -2.11 -3.31 -4.13
C MET A 78 -3.45 -2.62 -3.87
N GLY A 79 -3.44 -1.36 -3.42
CA GLY A 79 -4.65 -0.57 -3.21
C GLY A 79 -5.45 -0.43 -4.51
N PHE A 80 -4.77 -0.07 -5.61
CA PHE A 80 -5.40 0.03 -6.92
C PHE A 80 -5.95 -1.32 -7.42
N ASN A 81 -5.17 -2.39 -7.27
CA ASN A 81 -5.61 -3.73 -7.64
C ASN A 81 -6.88 -4.15 -6.91
N ARG A 82 -6.98 -3.86 -5.59
CA ARG A 82 -8.20 -4.12 -4.80
C ARG A 82 -9.40 -3.30 -5.27
N LEU A 83 -9.19 -2.03 -5.56
CA LEU A 83 -10.23 -1.15 -6.10
C LEU A 83 -10.72 -1.63 -7.45
N ALA A 84 -9.78 -2.00 -8.32
CA ALA A 84 -10.08 -2.52 -9.62
C ALA A 84 -10.89 -3.82 -9.51
N ASP A 85 -10.46 -4.80 -8.71
CA ASP A 85 -11.06 -6.13 -8.63
C ASP A 85 -12.29 -6.22 -7.72
N ARG A 86 -12.69 -5.16 -7.02
CA ARG A 86 -13.74 -5.18 -5.99
C ARG A 86 -15.01 -5.94 -6.35
N ARG A 87 -15.48 -5.82 -7.61
CA ARG A 87 -16.72 -6.49 -8.08
C ARG A 87 -16.51 -7.99 -8.26
N PHE A 88 -15.35 -8.40 -8.72
CA PHE A 88 -14.99 -9.80 -8.91
C PHE A 88 -14.67 -10.46 -7.57
N ASP A 89 -13.98 -9.76 -6.68
CA ASP A 89 -13.66 -10.21 -5.34
C ASP A 89 -14.91 -10.47 -4.52
N ALA A 90 -15.96 -9.67 -4.66
CA ALA A 90 -17.25 -9.86 -3.99
C ALA A 90 -17.97 -11.14 -4.42
N ARG A 91 -17.74 -11.61 -5.66
CA ARG A 91 -18.39 -12.83 -6.22
C ARG A 91 -17.58 -14.09 -5.94
N ASN A 92 -16.31 -13.98 -5.66
CA ASN A 92 -15.41 -15.13 -5.46
C ASN A 92 -15.44 -15.59 -4.00
N PRO A 93 -15.76 -16.86 -3.69
CA PRO A 93 -15.81 -17.39 -2.33
C PRO A 93 -14.52 -17.18 -1.52
N ARG A 94 -13.35 -17.18 -2.21
CA ARG A 94 -12.03 -17.00 -1.58
C ARG A 94 -11.76 -15.55 -1.18
N THR A 95 -12.25 -14.56 -1.94
CA THR A 95 -11.91 -13.15 -1.80
C THR A 95 -13.05 -12.30 -1.21
N LYS A 96 -14.26 -12.82 -1.16
CA LYS A 96 -15.43 -12.13 -0.57
C LYS A 96 -15.24 -11.77 0.90
N GLN A 97 -14.29 -12.42 1.59
CA GLN A 97 -13.98 -12.15 3.00
C GLN A 97 -12.97 -11.00 3.18
N TRP A 98 -12.48 -10.40 2.10
CA TRP A 98 -11.53 -9.30 2.18
C TRP A 98 -12.20 -8.00 2.61
N GLU A 99 -11.38 -7.04 3.04
CA GLU A 99 -11.82 -5.83 3.73
C GLU A 99 -12.75 -4.96 2.89
N LEU A 100 -12.47 -4.84 1.57
CA LEU A 100 -13.24 -4.00 0.65
C LEU A 100 -14.61 -4.62 0.30
N PRO A 101 -14.70 -5.92 -0.11
CA PRO A 101 -15.98 -6.60 -0.32
C PRO A 101 -16.86 -6.67 0.93
N GLN A 102 -16.27 -6.81 2.12
CA GLN A 102 -17.00 -6.83 3.40
C GLN A 102 -17.43 -5.44 3.89
N GLY A 103 -17.06 -4.36 3.20
CA GLY A 103 -17.37 -3.00 3.63
C GLY A 103 -16.64 -2.53 4.90
N LYS A 104 -15.63 -3.25 5.37
CA LYS A 104 -14.77 -2.83 6.50
C LYS A 104 -13.98 -1.57 6.18
N VAL A 105 -13.57 -1.46 4.91
CA VAL A 105 -12.92 -0.27 4.34
C VAL A 105 -13.84 0.29 3.27
N LYS A 106 -14.16 1.58 3.37
CA LYS A 106 -14.97 2.28 2.37
C LYS A 106 -14.17 2.50 1.08
N ILE A 107 -14.85 2.56 -0.05
CA ILE A 107 -14.22 2.74 -1.37
C ILE A 107 -13.39 4.04 -1.40
N TRP A 108 -13.92 5.13 -0.88
CA TRP A 108 -13.20 6.40 -0.84
C TRP A 108 -11.96 6.35 0.07
N GLU A 109 -12.00 5.59 1.18
CA GLU A 109 -10.83 5.36 2.05
C GLU A 109 -9.74 4.59 1.30
N ALA A 110 -10.13 3.57 0.51
CA ALA A 110 -9.19 2.82 -0.33
C ALA A 110 -8.60 3.67 -1.46
N ILE A 111 -9.40 4.56 -2.08
CA ILE A 111 -8.93 5.53 -3.09
C ILE A 111 -7.92 6.49 -2.45
N ALA A 112 -8.27 7.07 -1.30
CA ALA A 112 -7.38 8.00 -0.59
C ALA A 112 -6.06 7.31 -0.19
N LEU A 113 -6.12 6.10 0.36
CA LEU A 113 -4.93 5.32 0.73
C LEU A 113 -4.02 5.05 -0.49
N THR A 114 -4.62 4.65 -1.62
CA THR A 114 -3.90 4.40 -2.87
C THR A 114 -3.25 5.68 -3.40
N GLY A 115 -3.98 6.80 -3.39
CA GLY A 115 -3.46 8.10 -3.81
C GLY A 115 -2.32 8.62 -2.93
N ILE A 116 -2.47 8.49 -1.60
CA ILE A 116 -1.41 8.85 -0.65
C ILE A 116 -0.17 7.98 -0.87
N ALA A 117 -0.34 6.67 -1.05
CA ALA A 117 0.79 5.77 -1.31
C ALA A 117 1.50 6.10 -2.62
N ALA A 118 0.76 6.41 -3.69
CA ALA A 118 1.32 6.87 -4.96
C ALA A 118 2.08 8.20 -4.81
N LEU A 119 1.53 9.15 -4.06
CA LEU A 119 2.19 10.42 -3.77
C LEU A 119 3.50 10.22 -2.99
N ILE A 120 3.48 9.37 -1.95
CA ILE A 120 4.69 9.01 -1.19
C ILE A 120 5.76 8.41 -2.11
N PHE A 121 5.37 7.54 -3.04
CA PHE A 121 6.28 6.97 -4.03
C PHE A 121 6.92 8.04 -4.91
N VAL A 122 6.12 8.97 -5.47
CA VAL A 122 6.62 10.06 -6.32
C VAL A 122 7.57 10.98 -5.55
N ILE A 123 7.22 11.33 -4.31
CA ILE A 123 8.10 12.15 -3.43
C ILE A 123 9.41 11.42 -3.14
N ALA A 124 9.36 10.13 -2.84
CA ALA A 124 10.56 9.33 -2.60
C ALA A 124 11.44 9.26 -3.85
N ALA A 125 10.86 9.06 -5.03
CA ALA A 125 11.57 9.08 -6.31
C ALA A 125 12.24 10.43 -6.58
N TYR A 126 11.56 11.54 -6.28
CA TYR A 126 12.15 12.90 -6.36
C TYR A 126 13.36 13.08 -5.42
N LYS A 127 13.28 12.53 -4.20
CA LYS A 127 14.39 12.61 -3.22
C LYS A 127 15.58 11.73 -3.59
N LEU A 128 15.36 10.70 -4.42
CA LEU A 128 16.44 9.85 -4.92
C LEU A 128 17.19 10.51 -6.07
N ASN A 129 16.50 10.79 -7.18
CA ASN A 129 17.11 11.39 -8.37
C ASN A 129 16.01 11.95 -9.30
N TRP A 130 16.37 12.96 -10.11
CA TRP A 130 15.50 13.54 -11.13
C TRP A 130 14.98 12.50 -12.14
N ILE A 131 15.84 11.56 -12.58
CA ILE A 131 15.46 10.48 -13.50
C ILE A 131 14.39 9.59 -12.86
N CYS A 132 14.57 9.20 -11.58
CA CYS A 132 13.58 8.43 -10.83
C CYS A 132 12.24 9.17 -10.74
N PHE A 133 12.28 10.48 -10.53
CA PHE A 133 11.09 11.31 -10.46
C PHE A 133 10.33 11.31 -11.81
N VAL A 134 11.03 11.55 -12.93
CA VAL A 134 10.42 11.57 -14.27
C VAL A 134 9.85 10.21 -14.66
N LEU A 135 10.51 9.12 -14.24
CA LEU A 135 10.05 7.76 -14.51
C LEU A 135 8.93 7.29 -13.56
N SER A 136 8.74 7.94 -12.42
CA SER A 136 7.77 7.49 -11.41
C SER A 136 6.32 7.45 -11.90
N PRO A 137 5.79 8.43 -12.68
CA PRO A 137 4.44 8.33 -13.23
C PRO A 137 4.32 7.19 -14.27
N VAL A 138 5.38 6.94 -15.05
CA VAL A 138 5.41 5.84 -16.01
C VAL A 138 5.34 4.49 -15.28
N ALA A 139 6.12 4.32 -14.21
CA ALA A 139 6.10 3.12 -13.39
C ALA A 139 4.71 2.89 -12.76
N LEU A 140 4.08 3.93 -12.21
CA LEU A 140 2.71 3.85 -11.68
C LEU A 140 1.70 3.47 -12.77
N ALA A 141 1.82 4.08 -13.96
CA ALA A 141 0.95 3.78 -15.08
C ALA A 141 1.06 2.30 -15.50
N ILE A 142 2.28 1.76 -15.61
CA ILE A 142 2.52 0.34 -15.95
C ILE A 142 1.88 -0.57 -14.90
N VAL A 143 2.11 -0.31 -13.61
CA VAL A 143 1.59 -1.12 -12.50
C VAL A 143 0.05 -1.07 -12.44
N PHE A 144 -0.54 0.10 -12.65
CA PHE A 144 -1.99 0.26 -12.68
C PHE A 144 -2.60 -0.40 -13.91
N PHE A 145 -1.96 -0.24 -15.08
CA PHE A 145 -2.38 -0.87 -16.31
C PHE A 145 -2.33 -2.40 -16.20
N TYR A 146 -1.27 -2.96 -15.60
CA TYR A 146 -1.22 -4.39 -15.31
C TYR A 146 -2.43 -4.87 -14.52
N SER A 147 -2.87 -4.13 -13.51
CA SER A 147 -4.04 -4.50 -12.70
C SER A 147 -5.34 -4.57 -13.51
N LEU A 148 -5.42 -3.84 -14.63
CA LEU A 148 -6.56 -3.86 -15.54
C LEU A 148 -6.43 -4.96 -16.61
N THR A 149 -5.23 -5.14 -17.21
CA THR A 149 -4.99 -6.05 -18.33
C THR A 149 -5.12 -7.52 -17.96
N LYS A 150 -4.85 -7.90 -16.70
CA LYS A 150 -5.04 -9.28 -16.23
C LYS A 150 -6.46 -9.82 -16.42
N ARG A 151 -7.43 -8.95 -16.72
CA ARG A 151 -8.84 -9.31 -16.93
C ARG A 151 -9.17 -9.61 -18.38
N PHE A 152 -8.41 -9.07 -19.32
CA PHE A 152 -8.75 -9.08 -20.74
C PHE A 152 -7.78 -9.89 -21.58
N THR A 153 -6.62 -10.27 -20.99
CA THR A 153 -5.54 -10.83 -21.80
C THR A 153 -4.81 -11.95 -21.06
N TRP A 154 -4.61 -13.09 -21.75
CA TRP A 154 -3.71 -14.17 -21.32
C TRP A 154 -2.25 -13.71 -21.27
N ALA A 155 -1.91 -12.67 -22.05
CA ALA A 155 -0.59 -12.03 -22.07
C ALA A 155 -0.28 -11.19 -20.81
N SER A 156 -1.12 -11.26 -19.76
CA SER A 156 -0.89 -10.57 -18.48
C SER A 156 0.47 -10.89 -17.84
N HIS A 157 1.03 -12.06 -18.10
CA HIS A 157 2.37 -12.44 -17.63
C HIS A 157 3.50 -11.64 -18.28
N LEU A 158 3.34 -11.19 -19.54
CA LEU A 158 4.29 -10.29 -20.20
C LEU A 158 4.30 -8.90 -19.55
N PHE A 159 3.12 -8.37 -19.25
CA PHE A 159 3.00 -7.09 -18.52
C PHE A 159 3.52 -7.17 -17.09
N LEU A 160 3.38 -8.34 -16.44
CA LEU A 160 3.98 -8.58 -15.13
C LEU A 160 5.50 -8.54 -15.21
N GLY A 161 6.10 -9.20 -16.21
CA GLY A 161 7.53 -9.17 -16.43
C GLY A 161 8.09 -7.78 -16.74
N LEU A 162 7.31 -6.94 -17.44
CA LEU A 162 7.67 -5.54 -17.72
C LEU A 162 7.59 -4.66 -16.46
N ALA A 163 6.69 -5.01 -15.52
CA ALA A 163 6.47 -4.24 -14.29
C ALA A 163 7.45 -4.61 -13.15
N LEU A 164 8.16 -5.73 -13.27
CA LEU A 164 9.18 -6.21 -12.33
C LEU A 164 10.57 -5.79 -12.75
#